data_c68adc0bd56240617d38c3473fbdc5fe
#
_entry.id   c68adc0bd56240617d38c3473fbdc5fe
#
_cell.length_a   1.000
_cell.length_b   1.000
_cell.length_c   1.000
_cell.angle_alpha   90.00
_cell.angle_beta   90.00
_cell.angle_gamma   90.00
#
_symmetry.space_group_name_H-M   'P 1'
#
loop_
_entity.id
_entity.type
_entity.pdbx_description
1 polymer ?
#
loop_
_entity_poly.entity_id
_entity_poly.type
_entity_poly.pdbx_seq_one_letter_code
_entity_poly.pdbx_strand_id
1 'polypeptide(L)'
;LDITLENTTNKGRIDMAVRFNGNIYLFEFKVVEMVSEGKALLQLQSRGYAEKYRQFGEPIHLIGVEFSKDDRNIVAFDVESI
;
A
#
# COMPACT_ATOMS: atom_id res chain seq x y z
N LEU A 1 -2.20 16.38 7.71
CA LEU A 1 -1.84 15.29 6.81
C LEU A 1 -0.39 14.89 7.06
N ASP A 2 -0.20 13.66 7.54
CA ASP A 2 1.14 13.11 7.80
C ASP A 2 1.40 11.98 6.82
N ILE A 3 2.52 12.07 6.12
CA ILE A 3 2.94 11.06 5.14
C ILE A 3 4.29 10.49 5.56
N THR A 4 4.38 9.17 5.65
CA THR A 4 5.61 8.47 5.98
C THR A 4 5.91 7.42 4.93
N LEU A 5 7.13 7.44 4.38
CA LEU A 5 7.59 6.36 3.51
C LEU A 5 8.17 5.26 4.39
N GLU A 6 7.54 4.09 4.37
CA GLU A 6 7.92 2.97 5.23
C GLU A 6 9.04 2.14 4.61
N ASN A 7 8.97 1.96 3.29
CA ASN A 7 9.96 1.15 2.57
C ASN A 7 9.98 1.60 1.11
N THR A 8 11.16 1.93 0.61
CA THR A 8 11.36 2.34 -0.77
C THR A 8 12.48 1.50 -1.34
N THR A 9 12.25 0.85 -2.46
CA THR A 9 13.26 0.00 -3.09
C THR A 9 13.45 0.39 -4.55
N ASN A 10 14.61 0.01 -5.12
CA ASN A 10 14.90 0.20 -6.53
C ASN A 10 14.16 -0.81 -7.42
N LYS A 11 13.33 -1.65 -6.82
CA LYS A 11 12.64 -2.74 -7.53
C LYS A 11 11.18 -2.42 -7.83
N GLY A 12 10.83 -1.15 -7.88
CA GLY A 12 9.48 -0.73 -8.24
C GLY A 12 8.44 -0.95 -7.16
N ARG A 13 8.84 -0.81 -5.88
CA ARG A 13 7.93 -0.90 -4.75
C ARG A 13 8.09 0.31 -3.84
N ILE A 14 6.97 0.82 -3.37
CA ILE A 14 6.92 1.91 -2.39
C ILE A 14 5.84 1.56 -1.38
N ASP A 15 6.21 1.53 -0.10
CA ASP A 15 5.27 1.38 1.00
C ASP A 15 5.14 2.74 1.69
N MET A 16 3.92 3.16 1.92
CA MET A 16 3.66 4.50 2.42
C MET A 16 2.50 4.49 3.40
N ALA A 17 2.62 5.27 4.46
CA ALA A 17 1.54 5.48 5.42
C ALA A 17 1.09 6.94 5.36
N VAL A 18 -0.23 7.15 5.30
CA VAL A 18 -0.84 8.48 5.35
C VAL A 18 -1.82 8.51 6.52
N ARG A 19 -1.64 9.46 7.43
CA ARG A 19 -2.62 9.73 8.48
C ARG A 19 -3.35 11.01 8.13
N PHE A 20 -4.65 10.89 7.97
CA PHE A 20 -5.47 12.02 7.56
C PHE A 20 -6.87 11.89 8.13
N ASN A 21 -7.35 12.97 8.76
CA ASN A 21 -8.73 13.11 9.20
C ASN A 21 -9.20 11.95 10.08
N GLY A 22 -8.33 11.49 11.01
CA GLY A 22 -8.67 10.42 11.94
C GLY A 22 -8.61 9.02 11.35
N ASN A 23 -8.04 8.87 10.17
CA ASN A 23 -7.86 7.58 9.51
C ASN A 23 -6.40 7.36 9.15
N ILE A 24 -6.01 6.09 9.07
CA ILE A 24 -4.67 5.70 8.65
C ILE A 24 -4.82 4.90 7.36
N TYR A 25 -4.09 5.33 6.32
CA TYR A 25 -4.08 4.67 5.01
C TYR A 25 -2.69 4.11 4.77
N LEU A 26 -2.59 2.80 4.64
CA LEU A 26 -1.34 2.12 4.36
C LEU A 26 -1.35 1.64 2.91
N PHE A 27 -0.36 2.08 2.16
CA PHE A 27 -0.27 1.79 0.72
C PHE A 27 0.92 0.91 0.42
N GLU A 28 0.73 -0.03 -0.47
CA GLU A 28 1.84 -0.64 -1.19
C GLU A 28 1.61 -0.41 -2.68
N PHE A 29 2.58 0.23 -3.32
CA PHE A 29 2.62 0.42 -4.77
C PHE A 29 3.62 -0.55 -5.34
N LYS A 30 3.21 -1.33 -6.32
CA LYS A 30 4.06 -2.32 -6.96
C LYS A 30 4.00 -2.14 -8.48
N VAL A 31 5.16 -2.11 -9.12
CA VAL A 31 5.25 -2.08 -10.57
C VAL A 31 5.31 -3.52 -11.08
N VAL A 32 4.40 -3.86 -11.98
CA VAL A 32 4.38 -5.16 -12.68
C VAL A 32 4.65 -4.93 -14.15
N GLU A 33 5.07 -5.98 -14.86
CA GLU A 33 5.43 -5.82 -16.28
C GLU A 33 4.19 -5.55 -17.15
N MET A 34 3.21 -6.40 -17.10
CA MET A 34 2.03 -6.30 -17.98
C MET A 34 0.73 -6.55 -17.24
N VAL A 35 0.59 -7.71 -16.61
CA VAL A 35 -0.66 -8.10 -15.95
C VAL A 35 -0.54 -8.05 -14.44
N SER A 36 -1.67 -7.78 -13.78
CA SER A 36 -1.75 -7.77 -12.34
C SER A 36 -1.32 -9.12 -11.75
N GLU A 37 -0.49 -9.06 -10.72
CA GLU A 37 -0.09 -10.25 -9.95
C GLU A 37 -0.99 -10.48 -8.75
N GLY A 38 -1.80 -9.49 -8.37
CA GLY A 38 -2.69 -9.58 -7.21
C GLY A 38 -1.96 -9.65 -5.89
N LYS A 39 -0.73 -9.15 -5.81
CA LYS A 39 0.13 -9.36 -4.65
C LYS A 39 0.40 -8.13 -3.80
N ALA A 40 0.06 -6.94 -4.28
CA ALA A 40 0.38 -5.72 -3.54
C ALA A 40 -0.29 -5.72 -2.16
N LEU A 41 -1.58 -6.00 -2.10
CA LEU A 41 -2.30 -6.05 -0.83
C LEU A 41 -1.79 -7.17 0.07
N LEU A 42 -1.53 -8.35 -0.49
CA LEU A 42 -0.98 -9.47 0.27
C LEU A 42 0.37 -9.14 0.88
N GLN A 43 1.24 -8.47 0.14
CA GLN A 43 2.54 -8.06 0.64
C GLN A 43 2.42 -7.04 1.76
N LEU A 44 1.50 -6.10 1.62
CA LEU A 44 1.24 -5.11 2.65
C LEU A 44 0.77 -5.78 3.95
N GLN A 45 -0.13 -6.75 3.84
CA GLN A 45 -0.60 -7.52 4.99
C GLN A 45 0.55 -8.29 5.65
N SER A 46 1.41 -8.91 4.86
CA SER A 46 2.49 -9.74 5.39
C SER A 46 3.61 -8.95 6.06
N ARG A 47 3.75 -7.67 5.75
CA ARG A 47 4.78 -6.82 6.35
C ARG A 47 4.46 -6.39 7.77
N GLY A 48 3.21 -6.51 8.19
CA GLY A 48 2.82 -6.19 9.55
C GLY A 48 2.85 -4.71 9.91
N TYR A 49 2.82 -3.83 8.92
CA TYR A 49 2.82 -2.39 9.20
C TYR A 49 1.61 -1.95 10.01
N ALA A 50 0.47 -2.61 9.83
CA ALA A 50 -0.74 -2.27 10.56
C ALA A 50 -0.54 -2.37 12.07
N GLU A 51 0.30 -3.30 12.52
CA GLU A 51 0.49 -3.52 13.96
C GLU A 51 1.02 -2.28 14.68
N LYS A 52 1.99 -1.59 14.08
CA LYS A 52 2.55 -0.41 14.74
C LYS A 52 1.61 0.78 14.73
N TYR A 53 0.61 0.77 13.84
CA TYR A 53 -0.37 1.86 13.76
C TYR A 53 -1.61 1.60 14.60
N ARG A 54 -1.80 0.38 15.11
CA ARG A 54 -2.96 0.05 15.96
C ARG A 54 -2.97 0.85 17.25
N GLN A 55 -1.80 1.27 17.73
CA GLN A 55 -1.68 2.05 18.95
C GLN A 55 -2.43 3.39 18.89
N PHE A 56 -2.69 3.90 17.70
CA PHE A 56 -3.38 5.18 17.54
C PHE A 56 -4.89 5.07 17.68
N GLY A 57 -5.45 3.86 17.67
CA GLY A 57 -6.89 3.66 17.84
C GLY A 57 -7.73 4.19 16.69
N GLU A 58 -7.13 4.47 15.54
CA GLU A 58 -7.81 5.01 14.37
C GLU A 58 -8.09 3.89 13.37
N PRO A 59 -9.15 4.01 12.55
CA PRO A 59 -9.39 3.05 11.48
C PRO A 59 -8.20 2.96 10.53
N ILE A 60 -7.85 1.73 10.14
CA ILE A 60 -6.72 1.46 9.26
C ILE A 60 -7.25 0.86 7.96
N HIS A 61 -6.81 1.43 6.85
CA HIS A 61 -7.19 0.99 5.51
C HIS A 61 -5.93 0.55 4.78
N LEU A 62 -5.90 -0.70 4.33
CA LEU A 62 -4.81 -1.27 3.56
C LEU A 62 -5.15 -1.14 2.08
N ILE A 63 -4.25 -0.55 1.30
CA ILE A 63 -4.49 -0.28 -0.11
C ILE A 63 -3.32 -0.81 -0.92
N GLY A 64 -3.58 -1.82 -1.74
CA GLY A 64 -2.60 -2.38 -2.66
C GLY A 64 -2.85 -1.87 -4.06
N VAL A 65 -1.82 -1.30 -4.69
CA VAL A 65 -1.91 -0.74 -6.03
C VAL A 65 -0.83 -1.38 -6.89
N GLU A 66 -1.22 -1.92 -8.04
CA GLU A 66 -0.28 -2.44 -9.03
C GLU A 66 -0.35 -1.58 -10.29
N PHE A 67 0.81 -1.18 -10.77
CA PHE A 67 0.96 -0.34 -11.95
C PHE A 67 1.68 -1.13 -13.03
N SER A 68 1.07 -1.22 -14.21
CA SER A 68 1.68 -1.92 -15.35
C SER A 68 2.70 -1.01 -16.03
N LYS A 69 3.92 -1.51 -16.14
CA LYS A 69 5.00 -0.81 -16.82
C LYS A 69 4.70 -0.69 -18.32
N ASP A 70 4.21 -1.76 -18.93
CA ASP A 70 3.91 -1.79 -20.36
C ASP A 70 2.72 -0.89 -20.72
N ASP A 71 1.64 -1.00 -19.96
CA ASP A 71 0.42 -0.24 -20.24
C ASP A 71 0.47 1.18 -19.68
N ARG A 72 1.43 1.45 -18.79
CA ARG A 72 1.55 2.74 -18.10
C ARG A 72 0.26 3.13 -17.41
N ASN A 73 -0.34 2.16 -16.73
CA ASN A 73 -1.64 2.35 -16.10
C ASN A 73 -1.76 1.49 -14.85
N ILE A 74 -2.69 1.86 -13.97
CA ILE A 74 -3.03 1.05 -12.81
C ILE A 74 -3.81 -0.17 -13.32
N VAL A 75 -3.36 -1.36 -12.94
CA VAL A 75 -3.99 -2.62 -13.34
C VAL A 75 -4.60 -3.37 -12.17
N ALA A 76 -4.34 -2.94 -10.93
CA ALA A 76 -5.01 -3.49 -9.75
C ALA A 76 -5.08 -2.43 -8.66
N PHE A 77 -6.19 -2.43 -7.95
CA PHE A 77 -6.42 -1.53 -6.82
C PHE A 77 -7.31 -2.27 -5.82
N ASP A 78 -6.70 -2.72 -4.73
CA ASP A 78 -7.39 -3.53 -3.73
C ASP A 78 -7.36 -2.83 -2.37
N VAL A 79 -8.49 -2.83 -1.67
CA VAL A 79 -8.62 -2.17 -0.37
C VAL A 79 -9.17 -3.16 0.64
N GLU A 80 -8.58 -3.14 1.84
CA GLU A 80 -9.10 -3.86 2.99
C GLU A 80 -9.08 -2.93 4.20
N SER A 81 -10.20 -2.78 4.87
CA SER A 81 -10.29 -1.99 6.09
C SER A 81 -10.27 -2.90 7.32
N ILE A 82 -9.46 -2.53 8.29
CA ILE A 82 -9.30 -3.31 9.52
C ILE A 82 -9.42 -2.43 10.76
#